data_db4d7a2119bff457f617c506edead89e
#
_entry.id   db4d7a2119bff457f617c506edead89e
#
_cell.length_a   1.000
_cell.length_b   1.000
_cell.length_c   1.000
_cell.angle_alpha   90.00
_cell.angle_beta   90.00
_cell.angle_gamma   90.00
#
_symmetry.space_group_name_H-M   'P 1'
#
loop_
_entity.id
_entity.type
_entity.pdbx_description
1 polymer ?
#
loop_
_entity_poly.entity_id
_entity_poly.type
_entity_poly.pdbx_seq_one_letter_code
_entity_poly.pdbx_strand_id
1 'polypeptide(L)'
;MEKEVGAAIKASGIPRDEITLVTKFWNDAHSNPAEALERSLRDLDTYVDVFLMHWPNASTEDGVYLSKDQSPTFVETWKKMEPLVGPKCRAIGVSNFSQTTLDELLKHSSVTPSVNQVEMHALNPNTRLVPYCQSKGIHVMSWSTLGGQPAEGKTNPILSDKYFTSLAEKYGVSAGVLSLSWAVQRGATVIPKSANHGRIEENIRLVELSKEDMQKMDGASEELGKLRLADGIPFGIGHDPVKGKLLFGWSKQEFGWEDDKGNWLC
;
A
#
# COMPACT_ATOMS: atom_id res chain seq x y z
N MET A 1 16.65 8.64 -1.14
CA MET A 1 15.57 8.90 -0.13
C MET A 1 15.84 8.18 1.21
N GLU A 2 16.26 6.91 1.24
CA GLU A 2 16.51 6.22 2.53
C GLU A 2 17.60 6.91 3.36
N LYS A 3 18.68 7.39 2.75
CA LYS A 3 19.73 8.16 3.43
C LYS A 3 19.21 9.43 4.11
N GLU A 4 18.32 10.15 3.43
CA GLU A 4 17.68 11.35 3.97
C GLU A 4 16.75 11.01 5.14
N VAL A 5 16.04 9.88 5.04
CA VAL A 5 15.18 9.39 6.13
C VAL A 5 16.02 9.01 7.34
N GLY A 6 17.10 8.25 7.16
CA GLY A 6 18.02 7.89 8.23
C GLY A 6 18.65 9.11 8.91
N ALA A 7 19.09 10.08 8.11
CA ALA A 7 19.62 11.35 8.63
C ALA A 7 18.55 12.14 9.41
N ALA A 8 17.31 12.17 8.93
CA ALA A 8 16.20 12.85 9.63
C ALA A 8 15.85 12.18 10.96
N ILE A 9 15.79 10.85 10.99
CA ILE A 9 15.58 10.08 12.23
C ILE A 9 16.67 10.44 13.26
N LYS A 10 17.93 10.42 12.86
CA LYS A 10 19.05 10.75 13.74
C LYS A 10 19.00 12.19 14.22
N ALA A 11 18.63 13.13 13.35
CA ALA A 11 18.53 14.55 13.69
C ALA A 11 17.29 14.90 14.55
N SER A 12 16.25 14.05 14.56
CA SER A 12 15.02 14.31 15.29
C SER A 12 15.19 14.29 16.82
N GLY A 13 16.20 13.57 17.31
CA GLY A 13 16.39 13.33 18.74
C GLY A 13 15.34 12.40 19.38
N ILE A 14 14.40 11.88 18.58
CA ILE A 14 13.40 10.90 19.05
C ILE A 14 14.10 9.54 19.22
N PRO A 15 13.92 8.85 20.36
CA PRO A 15 14.45 7.51 20.54
C PRO A 15 14.05 6.58 19.38
N ARG A 16 15.02 5.82 18.87
CA ARG A 16 14.79 5.00 17.66
C ARG A 16 13.68 3.95 17.84
N ASP A 17 13.47 3.46 19.03
CA ASP A 17 12.42 2.50 19.41
C ASP A 17 11.02 3.10 19.52
N GLU A 18 10.91 4.43 19.52
CA GLU A 18 9.63 5.15 19.41
C GLU A 18 9.20 5.38 17.95
N ILE A 19 10.08 5.05 16.97
CA ILE A 19 9.81 5.22 15.54
C ILE A 19 9.60 3.87 14.88
N THR A 20 8.44 3.65 14.27
CA THR A 20 8.19 2.50 13.41
C THR A 20 8.65 2.81 11.99
N LEU A 21 9.76 2.22 11.58
CA LEU A 21 10.37 2.42 10.26
C LEU A 21 10.00 1.27 9.31
N VAL A 22 9.33 1.63 8.22
CA VAL A 22 8.90 0.69 7.18
C VAL A 22 9.60 1.02 5.88
N THR A 23 10.24 0.04 5.26
CA THR A 23 10.78 0.17 3.90
C THR A 23 10.40 -1.01 3.02
N LYS A 24 10.67 -0.89 1.70
CA LYS A 24 10.26 -1.87 0.69
C LYS A 24 11.37 -2.08 -0.33
N PHE A 25 11.45 -3.31 -0.84
CA PHE A 25 12.25 -3.58 -2.04
C PHE A 25 11.38 -3.66 -3.30
N TRP A 26 11.98 -3.35 -4.43
CA TRP A 26 11.30 -3.33 -5.71
C TRP A 26 11.32 -4.70 -6.42
N ASN A 27 10.60 -4.79 -7.53
CA ASN A 27 10.38 -6.01 -8.31
C ASN A 27 11.66 -6.73 -8.77
N ASP A 28 12.74 -6.01 -9.00
CA ASP A 28 14.07 -6.51 -9.42
C ASP A 28 14.83 -7.24 -8.30
N ALA A 29 14.44 -7.04 -7.05
CA ALA A 29 15.10 -7.64 -5.88
C ALA A 29 14.44 -8.93 -5.36
N HIS A 30 13.46 -9.48 -6.06
CA HIS A 30 12.80 -10.73 -5.68
C HIS A 30 13.76 -11.93 -5.64
N SER A 31 14.78 -11.94 -6.49
CA SER A 31 15.82 -12.98 -6.50
C SER A 31 16.69 -12.96 -5.24
N ASN A 32 16.93 -11.77 -4.65
CA ASN A 32 17.80 -11.58 -3.49
C ASN A 32 17.30 -10.49 -2.52
N PRO A 33 16.18 -10.73 -1.80
CA PRO A 33 15.64 -9.76 -0.84
C PRO A 33 16.59 -9.47 0.34
N ALA A 34 17.51 -10.40 0.66
CA ALA A 34 18.50 -10.17 1.70
C ALA A 34 19.48 -9.06 1.34
N GLU A 35 19.96 -9.00 0.11
CA GLU A 35 20.83 -7.92 -0.37
C GLU A 35 20.10 -6.58 -0.40
N ALA A 36 18.83 -6.58 -0.81
CA ALA A 36 17.99 -5.39 -0.77
C ALA A 36 17.83 -4.85 0.66
N LEU A 37 17.61 -5.73 1.64
CA LEU A 37 17.57 -5.35 3.05
C LEU A 37 18.91 -4.76 3.52
N GLU A 38 20.03 -5.41 3.24
CA GLU A 38 21.36 -4.90 3.64
C GLU A 38 21.67 -3.54 3.00
N ARG A 39 21.19 -3.28 1.78
CA ARG A 39 21.28 -1.96 1.14
C ARG A 39 20.47 -0.92 1.91
N SER A 40 19.19 -1.22 2.24
CA SER A 40 18.35 -0.33 3.02
C SER A 40 18.91 -0.05 4.41
N LEU A 41 19.44 -1.07 5.09
CA LEU A 41 20.08 -0.90 6.40
C LEU A 41 21.31 0.02 6.36
N ARG A 42 22.14 -0.09 5.32
CA ARG A 42 23.29 0.83 5.12
C ARG A 42 22.84 2.26 4.85
N ASP A 43 21.81 2.43 4.01
CA ASP A 43 21.33 3.75 3.62
C ASP A 43 20.57 4.44 4.76
N LEU A 44 19.79 3.70 5.54
CA LEU A 44 19.06 4.19 6.70
C LEU A 44 19.95 4.40 7.95
N ASP A 45 21.11 3.74 8.01
CA ASP A 45 22.03 3.71 9.16
C ASP A 45 21.32 3.27 10.47
N THR A 46 20.34 2.38 10.35
CA THR A 46 19.56 1.83 11.49
C THR A 46 18.83 0.56 11.08
N TYR A 47 18.28 -0.17 12.09
CA TYR A 47 17.40 -1.31 11.81
C TYR A 47 16.05 -0.86 11.22
N VAL A 48 15.33 -1.77 10.57
CA VAL A 48 13.96 -1.57 10.10
C VAL A 48 12.97 -2.34 10.96
N ASP A 49 11.80 -1.75 11.21
CA ASP A 49 10.74 -2.43 11.96
C ASP A 49 9.94 -3.34 11.05
N VAL A 50 9.67 -2.92 9.80
CA VAL A 50 8.96 -3.74 8.83
C VAL A 50 9.60 -3.61 7.44
N PHE A 51 9.94 -4.75 6.83
CA PHE A 51 10.46 -4.84 5.47
C PHE A 51 9.43 -5.49 4.55
N LEU A 52 9.02 -4.78 3.49
CA LEU A 52 7.91 -5.21 2.64
C LEU A 52 8.38 -5.62 1.23
N MET A 53 7.79 -6.68 0.71
CA MET A 53 7.73 -6.94 -0.72
C MET A 53 6.78 -5.93 -1.36
N HIS A 54 7.28 -5.06 -2.28
CA HIS A 54 6.49 -3.93 -2.78
C HIS A 54 5.33 -4.35 -3.69
N TRP A 55 5.54 -5.38 -4.51
CA TRP A 55 4.55 -5.98 -5.41
C TRP A 55 4.71 -7.50 -5.42
N PRO A 56 3.66 -8.28 -5.73
CA PRO A 56 3.77 -9.74 -5.80
C PRO A 56 4.54 -10.22 -7.03
N ASN A 57 4.65 -9.41 -8.08
CA ASN A 57 5.33 -9.75 -9.32
C ASN A 57 6.79 -9.33 -9.31
N ALA A 58 7.64 -10.19 -9.85
CA ALA A 58 9.07 -9.96 -9.99
C ALA A 58 9.45 -9.37 -11.35
N SER A 59 10.65 -8.81 -11.43
CA SER A 59 11.33 -8.50 -12.70
C SER A 59 12.76 -9.01 -12.69
N THR A 60 13.36 -9.11 -13.86
CA THR A 60 14.81 -9.26 -14.01
C THR A 60 15.53 -7.96 -13.62
N GLU A 61 16.84 -8.00 -13.44
CA GLU A 61 17.67 -6.82 -13.20
C GLU A 61 17.61 -5.81 -14.38
N ASP A 62 17.39 -6.32 -15.60
CA ASP A 62 17.20 -5.49 -16.80
C ASP A 62 15.78 -4.88 -16.91
N GLY A 63 14.93 -5.10 -15.90
CA GLY A 63 13.59 -4.52 -15.82
C GLY A 63 12.51 -5.24 -16.61
N VAL A 64 12.76 -6.49 -17.08
CA VAL A 64 11.76 -7.33 -17.73
C VAL A 64 10.86 -7.95 -16.67
N TYR A 65 9.58 -7.63 -16.68
CA TYR A 65 8.61 -8.21 -15.73
C TYR A 65 8.32 -9.67 -16.04
N LEU A 66 8.29 -10.50 -15.00
CA LEU A 66 8.07 -11.94 -15.10
C LEU A 66 6.58 -12.25 -15.00
N SER A 67 6.15 -13.30 -15.72
CA SER A 67 4.78 -13.82 -15.59
C SER A 67 4.59 -14.48 -14.22
N LYS A 68 3.33 -14.69 -13.81
CA LYS A 68 2.97 -15.16 -12.47
C LYS A 68 3.68 -16.48 -12.08
N ASP A 69 3.88 -17.36 -13.05
CA ASP A 69 4.44 -18.70 -12.82
C ASP A 69 5.97 -18.78 -13.05
N GLN A 70 6.62 -17.67 -13.41
CA GLN A 70 8.07 -17.61 -13.58
C GLN A 70 8.78 -17.36 -12.25
N SER A 71 9.85 -18.12 -12.01
CA SER A 71 10.73 -17.92 -10.84
C SER A 71 11.62 -16.66 -11.02
N PRO A 72 11.81 -15.85 -9.93
CA PRO A 72 11.27 -16.08 -8.61
C PRO A 72 9.80 -15.67 -8.49
N THR A 73 8.94 -16.58 -8.05
CA THR A 73 7.58 -16.27 -7.64
C THR A 73 7.57 -15.53 -6.30
N PHE A 74 6.45 -14.86 -5.96
CA PHE A 74 6.33 -14.19 -4.65
C PHE A 74 6.40 -15.17 -3.47
N VAL A 75 5.99 -16.42 -3.67
CA VAL A 75 6.12 -17.47 -2.66
C VAL A 75 7.59 -17.84 -2.42
N GLU A 76 8.37 -18.02 -3.48
CA GLU A 76 9.81 -18.27 -3.37
C GLU A 76 10.55 -17.08 -2.74
N THR A 77 10.16 -15.86 -3.12
CA THR A 77 10.69 -14.63 -2.53
C THR A 77 10.38 -14.56 -1.04
N TRP A 78 9.13 -14.85 -0.64
CA TRP A 78 8.73 -14.86 0.76
C TRP A 78 9.56 -15.83 1.62
N LYS A 79 9.79 -17.03 1.12
CA LYS A 79 10.66 -18.02 1.80
C LYS A 79 12.08 -17.49 2.02
N LYS A 80 12.58 -16.64 1.13
CA LYS A 80 13.88 -15.96 1.30
C LYS A 80 13.82 -14.78 2.27
N MET A 81 12.63 -14.19 2.48
CA MET A 81 12.43 -13.13 3.45
C MET A 81 12.26 -13.65 4.89
N GLU A 82 11.65 -14.82 5.08
CA GLU A 82 11.37 -15.38 6.42
C GLU A 82 12.61 -15.43 7.34
N PRO A 83 13.79 -15.89 6.90
CA PRO A 83 15.00 -15.90 7.72
C PRO A 83 15.59 -14.52 8.02
N LEU A 84 15.11 -13.45 7.39
CA LEU A 84 15.59 -12.09 7.63
C LEU A 84 15.04 -11.47 8.93
N VAL A 85 14.01 -12.09 9.51
CA VAL A 85 13.41 -11.63 10.78
C VAL A 85 14.42 -11.79 11.91
N GLY A 86 14.73 -10.69 12.58
CA GLY A 86 15.73 -10.62 13.64
C GLY A 86 16.03 -9.20 14.08
N PRO A 87 17.16 -8.96 14.75
CA PRO A 87 17.48 -7.65 15.32
C PRO A 87 17.57 -6.50 14.30
N LYS A 88 17.93 -6.81 13.05
CA LYS A 88 18.06 -5.81 11.97
C LYS A 88 16.75 -5.57 11.21
N CYS A 89 15.83 -6.54 11.23
CA CYS A 89 14.52 -6.50 10.57
C CYS A 89 13.50 -7.17 11.48
N ARG A 90 12.71 -6.39 12.20
CA ARG A 90 11.83 -6.91 13.26
C ARG A 90 10.65 -7.71 12.73
N ALA A 91 10.15 -7.33 11.56
CA ALA A 91 9.02 -8.00 10.91
C ALA A 91 9.11 -7.88 9.39
N ILE A 92 8.46 -8.79 8.69
CA ILE A 92 8.32 -8.77 7.23
C ILE A 92 6.84 -8.70 6.85
N GLY A 93 6.57 -8.13 5.68
CA GLY A 93 5.22 -7.98 5.17
C GLY A 93 5.20 -7.86 3.65
N VAL A 94 4.03 -7.58 3.14
CA VAL A 94 3.77 -7.48 1.71
C VAL A 94 3.08 -6.16 1.38
N SER A 95 3.04 -5.82 0.10
CA SER A 95 2.30 -4.67 -0.40
C SER A 95 1.62 -5.03 -1.72
N ASN A 96 0.42 -4.50 -1.94
CA ASN A 96 -0.40 -4.72 -3.14
C ASN A 96 -0.87 -6.18 -3.34
N PHE A 97 -0.98 -6.93 -2.25
CA PHE A 97 -1.54 -8.28 -2.26
C PHE A 97 -3.06 -8.24 -2.12
N SER A 98 -3.75 -8.99 -2.98
CA SER A 98 -5.18 -9.28 -2.86
C SER A 98 -5.43 -10.45 -1.91
N GLN A 99 -6.70 -10.76 -1.65
CA GLN A 99 -7.05 -11.99 -0.93
C GLN A 99 -6.50 -13.23 -1.63
N THR A 100 -6.61 -13.31 -2.97
CA THR A 100 -6.13 -14.46 -3.76
C THR A 100 -4.63 -14.69 -3.61
N THR A 101 -3.83 -13.63 -3.70
CA THR A 101 -2.37 -13.74 -3.55
C THR A 101 -1.96 -14.00 -2.10
N LEU A 102 -2.70 -13.46 -1.12
CA LEU A 102 -2.50 -13.78 0.29
C LEU A 102 -2.85 -15.25 0.61
N ASP A 103 -3.98 -15.77 0.09
CA ASP A 103 -4.36 -17.17 0.27
C ASP A 103 -3.28 -18.12 -0.28
N GLU A 104 -2.71 -17.78 -1.44
CA GLU A 104 -1.62 -18.58 -2.02
C GLU A 104 -0.34 -18.48 -1.15
N LEU A 105 0.03 -17.26 -0.74
CA LEU A 105 1.20 -17.05 0.12
C LEU A 105 1.08 -17.82 1.44
N LEU A 106 -0.05 -17.69 2.12
CA LEU A 106 -0.27 -18.28 3.45
C LEU A 106 -0.27 -19.81 3.46
N LYS A 107 -0.57 -20.47 2.33
CA LYS A 107 -0.45 -21.93 2.20
C LYS A 107 1.00 -22.43 2.31
N HIS A 108 1.96 -21.58 2.00
CA HIS A 108 3.37 -21.93 1.85
C HIS A 108 4.30 -21.20 2.83
N SER A 109 3.78 -20.25 3.60
CA SER A 109 4.55 -19.42 4.54
C SER A 109 4.66 -20.07 5.92
N SER A 110 5.83 -19.92 6.55
CA SER A 110 6.05 -20.24 7.97
C SER A 110 5.85 -19.01 8.86
N VAL A 111 6.02 -17.82 8.28
CA VAL A 111 5.81 -16.52 8.93
C VAL A 111 4.64 -15.84 8.26
N THR A 112 3.62 -15.46 9.03
CA THR A 112 2.50 -14.65 8.51
C THR A 112 2.99 -13.23 8.22
N PRO A 113 2.63 -12.61 7.06
CA PRO A 113 2.92 -11.21 6.83
C PRO A 113 2.38 -10.33 7.97
N SER A 114 3.23 -9.50 8.56
CA SER A 114 2.80 -8.56 9.62
C SER A 114 1.94 -7.43 9.07
N VAL A 115 2.17 -7.05 7.81
CA VAL A 115 1.51 -5.92 7.13
C VAL A 115 1.17 -6.33 5.70
N ASN A 116 0.00 -5.86 5.21
CA ASN A 116 -0.30 -5.70 3.79
C ASN A 116 -0.55 -4.21 3.52
N GLN A 117 0.37 -3.57 2.78
CA GLN A 117 0.26 -2.16 2.43
C GLN A 117 -0.44 -2.05 1.06
N VAL A 118 -1.63 -1.48 1.01
CA VAL A 118 -2.49 -1.45 -0.20
C VAL A 118 -2.98 -0.04 -0.52
N GLU A 119 -3.33 0.20 -1.79
CA GLU A 119 -4.10 1.38 -2.17
C GLU A 119 -5.44 1.34 -1.46
N MET A 120 -5.74 2.37 -0.65
CA MET A 120 -7.01 2.44 0.06
C MET A 120 -7.47 3.89 0.24
N HIS A 121 -8.62 4.19 -0.31
CA HIS A 121 -9.35 5.46 -0.18
C HIS A 121 -10.84 5.19 -0.45
N ALA A 122 -11.70 6.16 -0.24
CA ALA A 122 -13.16 5.96 -0.34
C ALA A 122 -13.65 5.47 -1.71
N LEU A 123 -12.91 5.71 -2.80
CA LEU A 123 -13.21 5.18 -4.15
C LEU A 123 -12.53 3.83 -4.45
N ASN A 124 -11.72 3.32 -3.53
CA ASN A 124 -11.14 1.96 -3.50
C ASN A 124 -11.11 1.47 -2.04
N PRO A 125 -12.29 1.21 -1.44
CA PRO A 125 -12.40 1.03 0.00
C PRO A 125 -11.89 -0.34 0.50
N ASN A 126 -11.60 -1.29 -0.39
CA ASN A 126 -11.16 -2.65 -0.02
C ASN A 126 -12.09 -3.31 1.03
N THR A 127 -13.39 -3.26 0.78
CA THR A 127 -14.42 -3.70 1.74
C THR A 127 -14.33 -5.18 2.12
N ARG A 128 -13.72 -6.01 1.26
CA ARG A 128 -13.46 -7.44 1.51
C ARG A 128 -12.05 -7.69 2.03
N LEU A 129 -11.05 -7.01 1.46
CA LEU A 129 -9.64 -7.25 1.76
C LEU A 129 -9.27 -6.81 3.18
N VAL A 130 -9.76 -5.65 3.64
CA VAL A 130 -9.44 -5.13 4.99
C VAL A 130 -9.91 -6.10 6.08
N PRO A 131 -11.19 -6.53 6.15
CA PRO A 131 -11.62 -7.52 7.14
C PRO A 131 -10.91 -8.86 6.98
N TYR A 132 -10.62 -9.28 5.75
CA TYR A 132 -9.85 -10.51 5.51
C TYR A 132 -8.46 -10.43 6.14
N CYS A 133 -7.68 -9.36 5.87
CA CYS A 133 -6.36 -9.16 6.49
C CYS A 133 -6.45 -9.19 8.02
N GLN A 134 -7.39 -8.44 8.59
CA GLN A 134 -7.62 -8.38 10.04
C GLN A 134 -7.91 -9.77 10.62
N SER A 135 -8.73 -10.60 9.94
CA SER A 135 -9.04 -11.97 10.37
C SER A 135 -7.83 -12.91 10.37
N LYS A 136 -6.79 -12.58 9.59
CA LYS A 136 -5.52 -13.31 9.52
C LYS A 136 -4.43 -12.73 10.43
N GLY A 137 -4.73 -11.69 11.21
CA GLY A 137 -3.73 -10.97 12.01
C GLY A 137 -2.75 -10.13 11.18
N ILE A 138 -3.10 -9.82 9.92
CA ILE A 138 -2.31 -8.99 9.02
C ILE A 138 -2.78 -7.54 9.16
N HIS A 139 -1.89 -6.65 9.57
CA HIS A 139 -2.21 -5.22 9.68
C HIS A 139 -2.30 -4.57 8.29
N VAL A 140 -3.27 -3.68 8.10
CA VAL A 140 -3.43 -2.96 6.83
C VAL A 140 -2.77 -1.59 6.92
N MET A 141 -1.92 -1.26 5.94
CA MET A 141 -1.43 0.10 5.72
C MET A 141 -2.03 0.65 4.43
N SER A 142 -2.46 1.90 4.48
CA SER A 142 -3.11 2.58 3.36
C SER A 142 -2.14 3.52 2.65
N TRP A 143 -1.79 3.21 1.39
CA TRP A 143 -1.14 4.18 0.53
C TRP A 143 -2.16 4.90 -0.36
N SER A 144 -1.81 6.12 -0.79
CA SER A 144 -2.70 7.02 -1.57
C SER A 144 -4.07 7.27 -0.95
N THR A 145 -4.17 7.26 0.37
CA THR A 145 -5.42 7.54 1.10
C THR A 145 -6.04 8.90 0.73
N LEU A 146 -5.21 9.84 0.30
CA LEU A 146 -5.62 11.16 -0.19
C LEU A 146 -5.96 11.18 -1.69
N GLY A 147 -6.09 10.02 -2.37
CA GLY A 147 -6.44 9.95 -3.79
C GLY A 147 -5.30 10.19 -4.77
N GLY A 148 -4.04 10.18 -4.29
CA GLY A 148 -2.85 10.31 -5.13
C GLY A 148 -2.73 11.66 -5.84
N GLN A 149 -1.87 11.71 -6.85
CA GLN A 149 -1.67 12.89 -7.69
C GLN A 149 -2.52 12.73 -8.97
N PRO A 150 -3.45 13.65 -9.28
CA PRO A 150 -4.26 13.53 -10.48
C PRO A 150 -3.40 13.69 -11.73
N ALA A 151 -3.85 13.11 -12.85
CA ALA A 151 -3.26 13.36 -14.15
C ALA A 151 -3.37 14.88 -14.48
N GLU A 152 -2.48 15.34 -15.36
CA GLU A 152 -2.47 16.75 -15.79
C GLU A 152 -3.86 17.19 -16.28
N GLY A 153 -4.31 18.34 -15.81
CA GLY A 153 -5.62 18.90 -16.12
C GLY A 153 -6.82 18.23 -15.41
N LYS A 154 -6.59 17.24 -14.54
CA LYS A 154 -7.63 16.61 -13.74
C LYS A 154 -7.54 17.02 -12.26
N THR A 155 -8.68 17.05 -11.60
CA THR A 155 -8.76 17.27 -10.15
C THR A 155 -8.73 15.94 -9.41
N ASN A 156 -8.24 15.97 -8.17
CA ASN A 156 -8.30 14.80 -7.29
C ASN A 156 -9.71 14.67 -6.69
N PRO A 157 -10.48 13.63 -7.04
CA PRO A 157 -11.88 13.54 -6.60
C PRO A 157 -12.01 13.46 -5.07
N ILE A 158 -11.10 12.77 -4.37
CA ILE A 158 -11.12 12.66 -2.89
C ILE A 158 -11.00 14.03 -2.22
N LEU A 159 -10.24 14.95 -2.81
CA LEU A 159 -9.96 16.25 -2.21
C LEU A 159 -10.90 17.37 -2.70
N SER A 160 -11.58 17.19 -3.84
CA SER A 160 -12.31 18.28 -4.50
C SER A 160 -13.79 17.99 -4.76
N ASP A 161 -14.25 16.74 -4.73
CA ASP A 161 -15.65 16.43 -4.93
C ASP A 161 -16.49 16.90 -3.75
N LYS A 162 -17.67 17.45 -4.05
CA LYS A 162 -18.63 17.95 -3.04
C LYS A 162 -19.06 16.87 -2.07
N TYR A 163 -19.09 15.61 -2.49
CA TYR A 163 -19.39 14.48 -1.63
C TYR A 163 -18.48 14.43 -0.40
N PHE A 164 -17.18 14.62 -0.60
CA PHE A 164 -16.19 14.60 0.47
C PHE A 164 -16.03 15.95 1.17
N THR A 165 -16.02 17.07 0.40
CA THR A 165 -15.80 18.40 0.98
C THR A 165 -16.94 18.83 1.88
N SER A 166 -18.22 18.57 1.48
CA SER A 166 -19.37 18.89 2.33
C SER A 166 -19.40 18.06 3.61
N LEU A 167 -18.94 16.80 3.53
CA LEU A 167 -18.82 15.95 4.72
C LEU A 167 -17.70 16.43 5.64
N ALA A 168 -16.57 16.86 5.08
CA ALA A 168 -15.45 17.42 5.83
C ALA A 168 -15.83 18.71 6.56
N GLU A 169 -16.61 19.58 5.91
CA GLU A 169 -17.14 20.80 6.51
C GLU A 169 -17.98 20.53 7.78
N LYS A 170 -18.77 19.45 7.81
CA LYS A 170 -19.54 19.01 8.98
C LYS A 170 -18.63 18.77 10.22
N TYR A 171 -17.41 18.32 9.99
CA TYR A 171 -16.42 18.05 11.05
C TYR A 171 -15.42 19.20 11.25
N GLY A 172 -15.52 20.27 10.48
CA GLY A 172 -14.60 21.42 10.53
C GLY A 172 -13.16 21.07 10.12
N VAL A 173 -12.99 20.09 9.22
CA VAL A 173 -11.69 19.61 8.73
C VAL A 173 -11.60 19.68 7.22
N SER A 174 -10.40 19.45 6.65
CA SER A 174 -10.25 19.27 5.21
C SER A 174 -10.71 17.89 4.75
N ALA A 175 -11.05 17.75 3.46
CA ALA A 175 -11.34 16.44 2.86
C ALA A 175 -10.17 15.46 3.00
N GLY A 176 -8.94 15.97 3.06
CA GLY A 176 -7.74 15.16 3.35
C GLY A 176 -7.79 14.53 4.74
N VAL A 177 -8.03 15.34 5.77
CA VAL A 177 -8.16 14.86 7.16
C VAL A 177 -9.36 13.91 7.30
N LEU A 178 -10.49 14.21 6.64
CA LEU A 178 -11.65 13.31 6.60
C LEU A 178 -11.25 11.92 6.07
N SER A 179 -10.56 11.88 4.94
CA SER A 179 -10.13 10.62 4.29
C SER A 179 -9.16 9.83 5.17
N LEU A 180 -8.21 10.50 5.83
CA LEU A 180 -7.28 9.87 6.76
C LEU A 180 -8.01 9.33 8.00
N SER A 181 -8.94 10.11 8.56
CA SER A 181 -9.75 9.73 9.72
C SER A 181 -10.59 8.49 9.44
N TRP A 182 -11.26 8.45 8.29
CA TRP A 182 -12.01 7.29 7.83
C TRP A 182 -11.14 6.02 7.75
N ALA A 183 -9.96 6.11 7.13
CA ALA A 183 -9.08 4.96 6.99
C ALA A 183 -8.55 4.45 8.35
N VAL A 184 -8.17 5.37 9.26
CA VAL A 184 -7.72 5.01 10.61
C VAL A 184 -8.84 4.38 11.42
N GLN A 185 -10.07 4.90 11.32
CA GLN A 185 -11.24 4.35 12.03
C GLN A 185 -11.64 2.97 11.53
N ARG A 186 -11.23 2.58 10.30
CA ARG A 186 -11.30 1.20 9.79
C ARG A 186 -10.17 0.29 10.25
N GLY A 187 -9.28 0.78 11.12
CA GLY A 187 -8.14 0.03 11.66
C GLY A 187 -6.93 -0.03 10.74
N ALA A 188 -6.83 0.86 9.75
CA ALA A 188 -5.65 0.95 8.89
C ALA A 188 -4.66 2.01 9.38
N THR A 189 -3.36 1.79 9.19
CA THR A 189 -2.34 2.84 9.31
C THR A 189 -2.27 3.62 8.01
N VAL A 190 -2.29 4.94 8.09
CA VAL A 190 -2.16 5.83 6.93
C VAL A 190 -0.74 6.38 6.79
N ILE A 191 -0.27 6.56 5.56
CA ILE A 191 1.09 7.05 5.27
C ILE A 191 1.05 8.26 4.33
N PRO A 192 0.40 9.39 4.75
CA PRO A 192 0.28 10.56 3.92
C PRO A 192 1.65 11.21 3.67
N LYS A 193 1.95 11.52 2.40
CA LYS A 193 3.14 12.27 2.01
C LYS A 193 2.78 13.73 1.78
N SER A 194 3.48 14.66 2.42
CA SER A 194 3.39 16.09 2.11
C SER A 194 4.75 16.77 2.20
N ALA A 195 4.96 17.80 1.36
CA ALA A 195 6.06 18.75 1.48
C ALA A 195 5.59 20.10 2.04
N ASN A 196 4.31 20.24 2.35
CA ASN A 196 3.72 21.44 2.94
C ASN A 196 3.60 21.24 4.46
N HIS A 197 4.28 22.08 5.24
CA HIS A 197 4.32 21.98 6.71
C HIS A 197 2.92 22.05 7.34
N GLY A 198 2.07 22.96 6.90
CA GLY A 198 0.71 23.06 7.43
C GLY A 198 -0.11 21.78 7.21
N ARG A 199 0.00 21.16 6.03
CA ARG A 199 -0.66 19.87 5.77
C ARG A 199 -0.05 18.71 6.58
N ILE A 200 1.25 18.73 6.88
CA ILE A 200 1.87 17.73 7.74
C ILE A 200 1.27 17.82 9.16
N GLU A 201 1.14 19.04 9.70
CA GLU A 201 0.52 19.28 11.00
C GLU A 201 -0.98 18.95 11.02
N GLU A 202 -1.68 19.23 9.89
CA GLU A 202 -3.10 18.95 9.75
C GLU A 202 -3.37 17.44 9.69
N ASN A 203 -2.56 16.68 8.95
CA ASN A 203 -2.73 15.24 8.74
C ASN A 203 -2.75 14.40 10.02
N ILE A 204 -2.21 14.89 11.13
CA ILE A 204 -2.23 14.20 12.44
C ILE A 204 -3.44 14.57 13.30
N ARG A 205 -4.25 15.58 12.89
CA ARG A 205 -5.43 16.06 13.63
C ARG A 205 -6.68 15.32 13.18
N LEU A 206 -6.71 14.00 13.41
CA LEU A 206 -7.82 13.15 13.01
C LEU A 206 -9.08 13.43 13.84
N VAL A 207 -10.23 13.17 13.24
CA VAL A 207 -11.56 13.30 13.86
C VAL A 207 -12.28 11.97 13.88
N GLU A 208 -13.19 11.78 14.85
CA GLU A 208 -14.06 10.61 14.89
C GLU A 208 -15.31 10.86 14.03
N LEU A 209 -15.53 10.01 13.04
CA LEU A 209 -16.70 10.04 12.17
C LEU A 209 -17.84 9.24 12.80
N SER A 210 -19.08 9.73 12.67
CA SER A 210 -20.25 8.99 13.06
C SER A 210 -20.40 7.68 12.23
N LYS A 211 -21.14 6.72 12.75
CA LYS A 211 -21.40 5.46 12.02
C LYS A 211 -22.08 5.70 10.66
N GLU A 212 -22.97 6.66 10.58
CA GLU A 212 -23.65 7.06 9.35
C GLU A 212 -22.64 7.63 8.33
N ASP A 213 -21.74 8.50 8.76
CA ASP A 213 -20.74 9.10 7.89
C ASP A 213 -19.67 8.09 7.47
N MET A 214 -19.31 7.14 8.33
CA MET A 214 -18.47 5.99 7.95
C MET A 214 -19.13 5.15 6.86
N GLN A 215 -20.42 4.82 6.98
CA GLN A 215 -21.15 4.10 5.94
C GLN A 215 -21.22 4.89 4.63
N LYS A 216 -21.41 6.20 4.72
CA LYS A 216 -21.38 7.08 3.56
C LYS A 216 -20.02 7.06 2.88
N MET A 217 -18.93 7.14 3.61
CA MET A 217 -17.58 7.04 3.07
C MET A 217 -17.31 5.66 2.44
N ASP A 218 -17.77 4.57 3.06
CA ASP A 218 -17.62 3.21 2.55
C ASP A 218 -18.41 2.99 1.24
N GLY A 219 -19.57 3.65 1.07
CA GLY A 219 -20.41 3.59 -0.12
C GLY A 219 -20.00 4.55 -1.25
N ALA A 220 -19.04 5.44 -1.04
CA ALA A 220 -18.68 6.49 -2.01
C ALA A 220 -18.30 5.93 -3.39
N SER A 221 -17.67 4.77 -3.46
CA SER A 221 -17.29 4.13 -4.73
C SER A 221 -18.47 3.61 -5.54
N GLU A 222 -19.61 3.35 -4.90
CA GLU A 222 -20.84 2.94 -5.58
C GLU A 222 -21.58 4.15 -6.18
N GLU A 223 -21.50 5.31 -5.51
CA GLU A 223 -22.14 6.56 -5.97
C GLU A 223 -21.31 7.31 -7.01
N LEU A 224 -20.01 7.43 -6.79
CA LEU A 224 -19.10 8.27 -7.59
C LEU A 224 -18.30 7.48 -8.63
N GLY A 225 -18.35 6.15 -8.56
CA GLY A 225 -17.55 5.25 -9.37
C GLY A 225 -16.25 4.84 -8.68
N LYS A 226 -15.80 3.66 -9.06
CA LYS A 226 -14.56 3.06 -8.54
C LYS A 226 -13.33 3.70 -9.19
N LEU A 227 -12.30 3.92 -8.40
CA LEU A 227 -11.02 4.44 -8.85
C LEU A 227 -9.90 3.56 -8.29
N ARG A 228 -9.04 3.06 -9.17
CA ARG A 228 -7.77 2.41 -8.79
C ARG A 228 -6.62 3.18 -9.44
N LEU A 229 -5.83 3.86 -8.63
CA LEU A 229 -4.71 4.68 -9.08
C LEU A 229 -3.57 3.82 -9.64
N ALA A 230 -3.42 2.60 -9.11
CA ALA A 230 -2.47 1.62 -9.62
C ALA A 230 -2.68 1.33 -11.11
N ASP A 231 -3.91 1.39 -11.63
CA ASP A 231 -4.23 1.22 -13.06
C ASP A 231 -3.61 2.30 -13.96
N GLY A 232 -3.17 3.40 -13.39
CA GLY A 232 -2.58 4.55 -14.07
C GLY A 232 -1.08 4.75 -13.86
N ILE A 233 -0.35 3.77 -13.28
CA ILE A 233 1.10 3.88 -13.07
C ILE A 233 1.83 3.84 -14.42
N PRO A 234 2.37 4.97 -14.94
CA PRO A 234 2.79 5.04 -16.35
C PRO A 234 3.94 4.10 -16.72
N PHE A 235 4.90 3.92 -15.80
CA PHE A 235 6.08 3.08 -16.04
C PHE A 235 5.84 1.58 -15.81
N GLY A 236 4.67 1.21 -15.31
CA GLY A 236 4.30 -0.19 -15.06
C GLY A 236 3.35 -0.76 -16.10
N ILE A 237 2.87 0.07 -17.05
CA ILE A 237 1.84 -0.35 -18.00
C ILE A 237 2.48 -1.05 -19.20
N GLY A 238 1.98 -2.26 -19.47
CA GLY A 238 2.22 -3.03 -20.71
C GLY A 238 0.91 -3.41 -21.38
N HIS A 239 1.01 -4.06 -22.52
CA HIS A 239 -0.13 -4.61 -23.25
C HIS A 239 0.20 -6.00 -23.76
N ASP A 240 -0.66 -6.96 -23.46
CA ASP A 240 -0.62 -8.33 -23.99
C ASP A 240 -1.79 -8.54 -24.94
N PRO A 241 -1.60 -9.16 -26.12
CA PRO A 241 -2.68 -9.36 -27.11
C PRO A 241 -3.86 -10.18 -26.58
N VAL A 242 -3.64 -11.06 -25.62
CA VAL A 242 -4.65 -11.95 -25.04
C VAL A 242 -5.19 -11.42 -23.71
N LYS A 243 -4.29 -11.00 -22.81
CA LYS A 243 -4.63 -10.54 -21.47
C LYS A 243 -5.02 -9.05 -21.39
N GLY A 244 -4.80 -8.30 -22.47
CA GLY A 244 -5.08 -6.86 -22.52
C GLY A 244 -4.04 -6.02 -21.76
N LYS A 245 -4.51 -5.02 -21.02
CA LYS A 245 -3.65 -4.11 -20.26
C LYS A 245 -3.02 -4.84 -19.07
N LEU A 246 -1.70 -4.75 -18.97
CA LEU A 246 -0.90 -5.29 -17.87
C LEU A 246 -0.37 -4.17 -16.97
N LEU A 247 -0.22 -4.48 -15.71
CA LEU A 247 0.55 -3.68 -14.75
C LEU A 247 1.75 -4.53 -14.29
N PHE A 248 2.97 -4.06 -14.52
CA PHE A 248 4.18 -4.80 -14.18
C PHE A 248 4.15 -6.26 -14.68
N GLY A 249 3.68 -6.47 -15.91
CA GLY A 249 3.62 -7.79 -16.55
C GLY A 249 2.42 -8.66 -16.17
N TRP A 250 1.60 -8.27 -15.20
CA TRP A 250 0.42 -9.03 -14.76
C TRP A 250 -0.89 -8.34 -15.11
N SER A 251 -1.91 -9.12 -15.43
CA SER A 251 -3.29 -8.65 -15.58
C SER A 251 -3.93 -8.42 -14.19
N LYS A 252 -5.05 -7.71 -14.16
CA LYS A 252 -5.81 -7.50 -12.92
C LYS A 252 -6.34 -8.80 -12.32
N GLN A 253 -6.64 -9.79 -13.17
CA GLN A 253 -7.05 -11.13 -12.77
C GLN A 253 -5.90 -11.89 -12.11
N GLU A 254 -4.68 -11.79 -12.65
CA GLU A 254 -3.47 -12.39 -12.08
C GLU A 254 -3.13 -11.77 -10.71
N PHE A 255 -3.36 -10.48 -10.54
CA PHE A 255 -3.29 -9.82 -9.22
C PHE A 255 -4.42 -10.29 -8.28
N GLY A 256 -5.50 -10.86 -8.79
CA GLY A 256 -6.71 -11.18 -8.01
C GLY A 256 -7.49 -9.93 -7.61
N TRP A 257 -7.40 -8.86 -8.37
CA TRP A 257 -8.15 -7.62 -8.14
C TRP A 257 -9.51 -7.63 -8.84
N GLU A 258 -9.63 -8.39 -9.90
CA GLU A 258 -10.85 -8.57 -10.68
C GLU A 258 -11.06 -10.04 -11.03
N ASP A 259 -12.32 -10.44 -11.17
CA ASP A 259 -12.68 -11.75 -11.73
C ASP A 259 -12.59 -11.72 -13.28
N ASP A 260 -12.84 -12.88 -13.91
CA ASP A 260 -12.81 -13.01 -15.37
C ASP A 260 -13.88 -12.16 -16.10
N LYS A 261 -14.85 -11.64 -15.36
CA LYS A 261 -15.89 -10.74 -15.86
C LYS A 261 -15.56 -9.26 -15.62
N GLY A 262 -14.42 -8.96 -14.98
CA GLY A 262 -14.00 -7.61 -14.64
C GLY A 262 -14.66 -7.05 -13.38
N ASN A 263 -15.32 -7.87 -12.56
CA ASN A 263 -15.84 -7.42 -11.29
C ASN A 263 -14.71 -7.30 -10.26
N TRP A 264 -14.73 -6.22 -9.48
CA TRP A 264 -13.75 -6.01 -8.42
C TRP A 264 -13.91 -7.03 -7.29
N LEU A 265 -12.78 -7.61 -6.86
CA LEU A 265 -12.73 -8.62 -5.80
C LEU A 265 -12.26 -8.06 -4.44
N CYS A 266 -11.75 -6.84 -4.40
CA CYS A 266 -11.23 -6.17 -3.20
C CYS A 266 -12.00 -4.90 -2.83
#